data_846f42ffef72a826f7e6ad9742692788
#
_entry.id   846f42ffef72a826f7e6ad9742692788
#
_cell.length_a   1.000
_cell.length_b   1.000
_cell.length_c   1.000
_cell.angle_alpha   90.00
_cell.angle_beta   90.00
_cell.angle_gamma   90.00
#
_symmetry.space_group_name_H-M   'P 1'
#
loop_
_entity.id
_entity.type
_entity.pdbx_description
1 polymer ?
#
loop_
_entity_poly.entity_id
_entity_poly.type
_entity_poly.pdbx_seq_one_letter_code
_entity_poly.pdbx_strand_id
1 'polypeptide(L)'
;MNYSSLAKTSPYPFEIEVKNAEGIYIYDKNNTQYIDLISGIAVSNLGHQNDDIKSAIKNQVDKHLHVMVYGEYYQSVQNELSNKLCSILPKGLDVLYPVNSGTEANEAAIKLAKRATGRTKIISFKGAYHGSTHGSLSVS
;
A
#
# COMPACT_ATOMS: atom_id res chain seq x y z
N MET A 1 -27.79 -1.35 -6.22
CA MET A 1 -27.23 -2.67 -6.57
C MET A 1 -27.02 -3.48 -5.30
N ASN A 2 -27.36 -4.75 -5.32
CA ASN A 2 -27.17 -5.60 -4.15
C ASN A 2 -25.76 -6.23 -4.22
N TYR A 3 -24.77 -5.64 -3.54
CA TYR A 3 -23.39 -6.17 -3.44
C TYR A 3 -23.30 -7.33 -2.44
N SER A 4 -24.25 -8.26 -2.53
CA SER A 4 -24.45 -9.31 -1.53
C SER A 4 -23.27 -10.27 -1.34
N SER A 5 -22.32 -10.29 -2.28
CA SER A 5 -21.16 -11.20 -2.24
C SER A 5 -19.91 -10.60 -1.58
N LEU A 6 -19.88 -9.27 -1.36
CA LEU A 6 -18.78 -8.62 -0.66
C LEU A 6 -19.05 -8.52 0.84
N ALA A 7 -18.04 -8.84 1.64
CA ALA A 7 -18.11 -8.62 3.08
C ALA A 7 -18.26 -7.13 3.37
N LYS A 8 -19.20 -6.80 4.26
CA LYS A 8 -19.40 -5.41 4.71
C LYS A 8 -18.31 -5.05 5.72
N THR A 9 -17.34 -4.26 5.28
CA THR A 9 -16.22 -3.80 6.11
C THR A 9 -16.39 -2.37 6.63
N SER A 10 -17.38 -1.63 6.09
CA SER A 10 -17.75 -0.29 6.56
C SER A 10 -19.21 -0.29 7.02
N PRO A 11 -19.51 0.25 8.22
CA PRO A 11 -20.89 0.39 8.68
C PRO A 11 -21.66 1.51 7.93
N TYR A 12 -20.94 2.46 7.33
CA TYR A 12 -21.50 3.63 6.64
C TYR A 12 -20.86 3.81 5.26
N PRO A 13 -21.18 2.95 4.27
CA PRO A 13 -20.68 3.12 2.91
C PRO A 13 -21.25 4.39 2.27
N PHE A 14 -20.45 5.06 1.45
CA PHE A 14 -20.92 6.23 0.69
C PHE A 14 -21.89 5.87 -0.46
N GLU A 15 -22.00 4.60 -0.81
CA GLU A 15 -22.85 4.07 -1.88
C GLU A 15 -22.60 4.71 -3.26
N ILE A 16 -21.43 5.28 -3.48
CA ILE A 16 -21.03 5.84 -4.76
C ILE A 16 -20.53 4.69 -5.64
N GLU A 17 -21.21 4.45 -6.77
CA GLU A 17 -20.76 3.51 -7.78
C GLU A 17 -19.78 4.21 -8.73
N VAL A 18 -18.49 4.08 -8.43
CA VAL A 18 -17.43 4.75 -9.21
C VAL A 18 -17.32 4.13 -10.59
N LYS A 19 -17.44 4.97 -11.63
CA LYS A 19 -17.29 4.60 -13.05
C LYS A 19 -15.85 4.83 -13.52
N ASN A 20 -15.30 5.99 -13.22
CA ASN A 20 -13.92 6.37 -13.54
C ASN A 20 -13.41 7.42 -12.55
N ALA A 21 -12.11 7.70 -12.63
CA ALA A 21 -11.48 8.76 -11.85
C ALA A 21 -10.37 9.42 -12.69
N GLU A 22 -10.16 10.74 -12.51
CA GLU A 22 -9.16 11.51 -13.24
C GLU A 22 -8.71 12.73 -12.42
N GLY A 23 -7.42 12.99 -12.35
CA GLY A 23 -6.88 14.08 -11.55
C GLY A 23 -7.29 13.95 -10.08
N ILE A 24 -8.01 14.93 -9.57
CA ILE A 24 -8.53 14.95 -8.19
C ILE A 24 -10.00 14.50 -8.10
N TYR A 25 -10.59 14.03 -9.18
CA TYR A 25 -12.01 13.74 -9.27
C TYR A 25 -12.29 12.24 -9.43
N ILE A 26 -13.40 11.80 -8.82
CA ILE A 26 -14.07 10.54 -9.17
C ILE A 26 -15.43 10.86 -9.80
N TYR A 27 -15.87 9.98 -10.68
CA TYR A 27 -17.15 10.10 -11.39
C TYR A 27 -17.99 8.85 -11.14
N ASP A 28 -19.24 9.04 -10.75
CA ASP A 28 -20.19 7.93 -10.59
C ASP A 28 -20.73 7.45 -11.94
N LYS A 29 -21.57 6.42 -11.91
CA LYS A 29 -22.23 5.88 -13.10
C LYS A 29 -23.10 6.88 -13.86
N ASN A 30 -23.56 7.94 -13.19
CA ASN A 30 -24.37 9.01 -13.77
C ASN A 30 -23.50 10.19 -14.26
N ASN A 31 -22.17 10.07 -14.19
CA ASN A 31 -21.18 11.10 -14.44
C ASN A 31 -21.25 12.28 -13.44
N THR A 32 -21.83 12.08 -12.27
CA THR A 32 -21.72 13.05 -11.19
C THR A 32 -20.28 13.11 -10.71
N GLN A 33 -19.73 14.32 -10.62
CA GLN A 33 -18.34 14.57 -10.25
C GLN A 33 -18.21 14.81 -8.76
N TYR A 34 -17.24 14.16 -8.12
CA TYR A 34 -16.89 14.33 -6.72
C TYR A 34 -15.40 14.63 -6.59
N ILE A 35 -15.02 15.54 -5.70
CA ILE A 35 -13.62 15.75 -5.34
C ILE A 35 -13.21 14.62 -4.39
N ASP A 36 -12.17 13.88 -4.75
CA ASP A 36 -11.63 12.79 -3.93
C ASP A 36 -10.64 13.33 -2.89
N LEU A 37 -11.13 13.75 -1.74
CA LEU A 37 -10.31 14.17 -0.61
C LEU A 37 -9.79 13.00 0.24
N ILE A 38 -10.27 11.78 -0.01
CA ILE A 38 -9.83 10.58 0.69
C ILE A 38 -8.59 9.98 0.02
N SER A 39 -8.52 10.10 -1.32
CA SER A 39 -7.38 9.65 -2.14
C SER A 39 -6.94 8.21 -1.84
N GLY A 40 -7.90 7.29 -1.62
CA GLY A 40 -7.57 5.91 -1.23
C GLY A 40 -6.80 5.80 0.08
N ILE A 41 -7.11 6.67 1.06
CA ILE A 41 -6.40 6.85 2.33
C ILE A 41 -4.95 7.31 2.06
N ALA A 42 -4.83 8.47 1.40
CA ALA A 42 -3.58 9.14 1.03
C ALA A 42 -2.65 8.34 0.09
N VAL A 43 -3.21 7.43 -0.70
CA VAL A 43 -2.45 6.65 -1.70
C VAL A 43 -2.34 7.38 -3.03
N SER A 44 -3.45 7.99 -3.51
CA SER A 44 -3.52 8.63 -4.83
C SER A 44 -3.04 10.08 -4.81
N ASN A 45 -1.96 10.39 -4.13
CA ASN A 45 -1.46 11.75 -3.91
C ASN A 45 -0.87 12.42 -5.16
N LEU A 46 -0.63 11.68 -6.24
CA LEU A 46 -0.31 12.22 -7.57
C LEU A 46 -1.53 12.39 -8.47
N GLY A 47 -2.72 12.18 -7.93
CA GLY A 47 -3.97 12.17 -8.66
C GLY A 47 -4.25 10.85 -9.39
N HIS A 48 -5.52 10.70 -9.80
CA HIS A 48 -5.97 9.57 -10.59
C HIS A 48 -5.45 9.66 -12.03
N GLN A 49 -5.17 8.53 -12.65
CA GLN A 49 -4.78 8.43 -14.07
C GLN A 49 -3.50 9.21 -14.44
N ASN A 50 -2.55 9.37 -13.52
CA ASN A 50 -1.25 9.96 -13.82
C ASN A 50 -0.57 9.22 -14.98
N ASP A 51 -0.20 9.95 -16.06
CA ASP A 51 0.28 9.35 -17.30
C ASP A 51 1.64 8.68 -17.18
N ASP A 52 2.52 9.22 -16.34
CA ASP A 52 3.85 8.62 -16.10
C ASP A 52 3.72 7.28 -15.41
N ILE A 53 2.84 7.20 -14.39
CA ILE A 53 2.56 5.96 -13.67
C ILE A 53 1.94 4.92 -14.61
N LYS A 54 0.93 5.32 -15.39
CA LYS A 54 0.28 4.41 -16.36
C LYS A 54 1.28 3.88 -17.39
N SER A 55 2.13 4.74 -17.90
CA SER A 55 3.15 4.37 -18.88
C SER A 55 4.17 3.39 -18.28
N ALA A 56 4.63 3.66 -17.06
CA ALA A 56 5.55 2.78 -16.37
C ALA A 56 4.95 1.38 -16.12
N ILE A 57 3.67 1.34 -15.68
CA ILE A 57 2.95 0.06 -15.47
C ILE A 57 2.80 -0.69 -16.79
N LYS A 58 2.34 -0.04 -17.87
CA LYS A 58 2.19 -0.68 -19.18
C LYS A 58 3.51 -1.24 -19.69
N ASN A 59 4.57 -0.45 -19.61
CA ASN A 59 5.90 -0.87 -20.03
C ASN A 59 6.41 -2.08 -19.23
N GLN A 60 6.07 -2.18 -17.95
CA GLN A 60 6.45 -3.33 -17.13
C GLN A 60 5.60 -4.57 -17.45
N VAL A 61 4.29 -4.38 -17.66
CA VAL A 61 3.39 -5.47 -18.08
C VAL A 61 3.85 -6.10 -19.39
N ASP A 62 4.30 -5.30 -20.35
CA ASP A 62 4.81 -5.78 -21.63
C ASP A 62 6.12 -6.59 -21.51
N LYS A 63 6.88 -6.40 -20.41
CA LYS A 63 8.10 -7.18 -20.15
C LYS A 63 7.81 -8.48 -19.41
N HIS A 64 7.21 -8.38 -18.22
CA HIS A 64 6.76 -9.50 -17.39
C HIS A 64 5.94 -8.99 -16.22
N LEU A 65 5.00 -9.81 -15.73
CA LEU A 65 4.17 -9.54 -14.57
C LEU A 65 4.79 -10.08 -13.28
N HIS A 66 5.24 -11.33 -13.30
CA HIS A 66 5.76 -12.01 -12.13
C HIS A 66 6.89 -12.96 -12.50
N VAL A 67 7.94 -12.95 -11.69
CA VAL A 67 9.02 -13.94 -11.68
C VAL A 67 9.41 -14.24 -10.23
N MET A 68 10.32 -15.18 -9.99
CA MET A 68 10.79 -15.50 -8.63
C MET A 68 11.33 -14.25 -7.92
N VAL A 69 10.84 -13.99 -6.69
CA VAL A 69 11.05 -12.71 -5.97
C VAL A 69 11.89 -12.82 -4.69
N TYR A 70 12.28 -14.02 -4.25
CA TYR A 70 12.98 -14.21 -2.97
C TYR A 70 14.52 -14.03 -3.06
N GLY A 71 14.99 -13.31 -4.07
CA GLY A 71 16.42 -13.01 -4.23
C GLY A 71 17.18 -13.96 -5.14
N GLU A 72 16.51 -14.98 -5.70
CA GLU A 72 17.12 -15.90 -6.70
C GLU A 72 17.36 -15.17 -8.03
N TYR A 73 16.47 -14.23 -8.38
CA TYR A 73 16.61 -13.41 -9.59
C TYR A 73 16.77 -11.94 -9.24
N TYR A 74 17.71 -11.29 -9.88
CA TYR A 74 17.86 -9.84 -9.78
C TYR A 74 16.87 -9.15 -10.72
N GLN A 75 16.00 -8.31 -10.15
CA GLN A 75 15.03 -7.53 -10.90
C GLN A 75 15.40 -6.05 -10.83
N SER A 76 15.65 -5.42 -11.99
CA SER A 76 16.08 -4.01 -12.07
C SER A 76 15.12 -3.06 -11.36
N VAL A 77 13.81 -3.23 -11.57
CA VAL A 77 12.78 -2.36 -10.97
C VAL A 77 12.80 -2.38 -9.44
N GLN A 78 12.98 -3.56 -8.83
CA GLN A 78 13.08 -3.68 -7.37
C GLN A 78 14.37 -3.04 -6.85
N ASN A 79 15.50 -3.25 -7.56
CA ASN A 79 16.76 -2.66 -7.17
C ASN A 79 16.77 -1.14 -7.32
N GLU A 80 16.20 -0.62 -8.41
CA GLU A 80 16.05 0.83 -8.63
C GLU A 80 15.18 1.46 -7.54
N LEU A 81 14.04 0.85 -7.19
CA LEU A 81 13.20 1.30 -6.08
C LEU A 81 13.96 1.31 -4.75
N SER A 82 14.67 0.22 -4.43
CA SER A 82 15.45 0.10 -3.21
C SER A 82 16.53 1.18 -3.13
N ASN A 83 17.31 1.34 -4.17
CA ASN A 83 18.37 2.35 -4.24
C ASN A 83 17.79 3.76 -4.12
N LYS A 84 16.69 4.05 -4.82
CA LYS A 84 16.04 5.35 -4.74
C LYS A 84 15.52 5.67 -3.34
N LEU A 85 14.82 4.74 -2.70
CA LEU A 85 14.33 4.93 -1.34
C LEU A 85 15.45 5.11 -0.35
N CYS A 86 16.44 4.22 -0.35
CA CYS A 86 17.60 4.35 0.58
C CYS A 86 18.37 5.66 0.38
N SER A 87 18.41 6.19 -0.85
CA SER A 87 19.12 7.47 -1.12
C SER A 87 18.45 8.71 -0.52
N ILE A 88 17.15 8.66 -0.22
CA ILE A 88 16.38 9.78 0.33
C ILE A 88 16.02 9.61 1.81
N LEU A 89 16.30 8.44 2.37
CA LEU A 89 16.06 8.15 3.78
C LEU A 89 17.21 8.60 4.67
N PRO A 90 16.98 8.77 5.99
CA PRO A 90 18.05 9.05 6.94
C PRO A 90 19.15 7.96 6.93
N LYS A 91 20.38 8.34 7.23
CA LYS A 91 21.51 7.40 7.37
C LYS A 91 21.17 6.25 8.33
N GLY A 92 21.53 5.04 7.95
CA GLY A 92 21.26 3.83 8.71
C GLY A 92 19.98 3.09 8.26
N LEU A 93 19.20 3.66 7.34
CA LEU A 93 18.09 2.99 6.67
C LEU A 93 18.52 2.60 5.25
N ASP A 94 19.41 1.61 5.16
CA ASP A 94 20.16 1.28 3.95
C ASP A 94 19.63 0.02 3.24
N VAL A 95 18.58 -0.61 3.80
CA VAL A 95 18.02 -1.87 3.29
C VAL A 95 16.51 -1.76 3.20
N LEU A 96 15.96 -2.07 2.04
CA LEU A 96 14.52 -2.18 1.79
C LEU A 96 14.08 -3.66 1.86
N TYR A 97 13.03 -3.93 2.62
CA TYR A 97 12.34 -5.20 2.63
C TYR A 97 10.91 -5.00 2.13
N PRO A 98 10.62 -5.23 0.84
CA PRO A 98 9.29 -5.03 0.27
C PRO A 98 8.35 -6.14 0.71
N VAL A 99 7.11 -5.74 1.03
CA VAL A 99 5.99 -6.61 1.41
C VAL A 99 4.72 -6.14 0.70
N ASN A 100 3.64 -6.91 0.78
CA ASN A 100 2.42 -6.61 0.02
C ASN A 100 1.48 -5.62 0.71
N SER A 101 1.66 -5.37 2.00
CA SER A 101 0.75 -4.51 2.77
C SER A 101 1.42 -3.88 3.98
N GLY A 102 0.81 -2.81 4.51
CA GLY A 102 1.26 -2.18 5.75
C GLY A 102 1.17 -3.11 6.97
N THR A 103 0.17 -4.00 7.00
CA THR A 103 0.07 -4.99 8.09
C THR A 103 1.23 -5.98 8.05
N GLU A 104 1.65 -6.45 6.86
CA GLU A 104 2.84 -7.31 6.71
C GLU A 104 4.13 -6.58 7.09
N ALA A 105 4.25 -5.29 6.77
CA ALA A 105 5.38 -4.46 7.20
C ALA A 105 5.46 -4.38 8.72
N ASN A 106 4.34 -4.17 9.40
CA ASN A 106 4.27 -4.16 10.86
C ASN A 106 4.58 -5.52 11.47
N GLU A 107 4.08 -6.61 10.91
CA GLU A 107 4.45 -7.98 11.33
C GLU A 107 5.95 -8.24 11.21
N ALA A 108 6.55 -7.84 10.09
CA ALA A 108 7.98 -7.96 9.87
C ALA A 108 8.79 -7.11 10.87
N ALA A 109 8.38 -5.87 11.12
CA ALA A 109 9.01 -4.97 12.07
C ALA A 109 8.95 -5.52 13.51
N ILE A 110 7.80 -6.04 13.95
CA ILE A 110 7.62 -6.66 15.27
C ILE A 110 8.55 -7.87 15.42
N LYS A 111 8.60 -8.75 14.42
CA LYS A 111 9.48 -9.93 14.42
C LYS A 111 10.94 -9.53 14.47
N LEU A 112 11.33 -8.58 13.63
CA LEU A 112 12.70 -8.09 13.56
C LEU A 112 13.15 -7.43 14.87
N ALA A 113 12.32 -6.56 15.44
CA ALA A 113 12.59 -5.89 16.71
C ALA A 113 12.81 -6.89 17.85
N LYS A 114 11.92 -7.87 18.00
CA LYS A 114 12.04 -8.92 19.01
C LYS A 114 13.30 -9.78 18.81
N ARG A 115 13.59 -10.17 17.57
CA ARG A 115 14.78 -10.99 17.25
C ARG A 115 16.09 -10.22 17.46
N ALA A 116 16.17 -8.98 17.04
CA ALA A 116 17.38 -8.18 17.14
C ALA A 116 17.71 -7.78 18.59
N THR A 117 16.70 -7.56 19.43
CA THR A 117 16.88 -7.06 20.79
C THR A 117 16.77 -8.13 21.89
N GLY A 118 16.19 -9.28 21.57
CA GLY A 118 15.79 -10.30 22.56
C GLY A 118 14.63 -9.89 23.47
N ARG A 119 14.05 -8.70 23.25
CA ARG A 119 12.94 -8.18 24.06
C ARG A 119 11.61 -8.69 23.53
N THR A 120 10.66 -8.94 24.42
CA THR A 120 9.33 -9.50 24.06
C THR A 120 8.22 -8.46 24.04
N LYS A 121 8.38 -7.35 24.79
CA LYS A 121 7.35 -6.32 24.92
C LYS A 121 7.42 -5.33 23.74
N ILE A 122 6.24 -4.99 23.20
CA ILE A 122 6.04 -3.93 22.20
C ILE A 122 5.18 -2.86 22.85
N ILE A 123 5.48 -1.60 22.58
CA ILE A 123 4.72 -0.43 23.02
C ILE A 123 4.08 0.19 21.80
N SER A 124 2.78 0.48 21.87
CA SER A 124 2.02 1.21 20.84
C SER A 124 1.22 2.35 21.43
N PHE A 125 0.75 3.26 20.59
CA PHE A 125 -0.12 4.35 21.02
C PHE A 125 -1.57 3.90 21.05
N LYS A 126 -2.31 4.32 22.07
CA LYS A 126 -3.75 4.05 22.16
C LYS A 126 -4.49 4.67 20.98
N GLY A 127 -5.34 3.88 20.31
CA GLY A 127 -6.12 4.32 19.16
C GLY A 127 -5.34 4.37 17.84
N ALA A 128 -4.10 3.86 17.81
CA ALA A 128 -3.39 3.67 16.56
C ALA A 128 -3.96 2.48 15.78
N TYR A 129 -3.82 2.51 14.45
CA TYR A 129 -4.15 1.38 13.58
C TYR A 129 -2.89 0.87 12.88
N HIS A 130 -2.54 -0.36 13.10
CA HIS A 130 -1.34 -1.00 12.54
C HIS A 130 -1.63 -2.17 11.61
N GLY A 131 -2.89 -2.54 11.45
CA GLY A 131 -3.33 -3.62 10.58
C GLY A 131 -4.23 -4.62 11.28
N SER A 132 -4.74 -5.58 10.52
CA SER A 132 -5.74 -6.56 10.95
C SER A 132 -5.23 -8.00 11.04
N THR A 133 -3.94 -8.26 10.82
CA THR A 133 -3.32 -9.54 11.11
C THR A 133 -3.02 -9.67 12.62
N HIS A 134 -2.74 -10.87 13.09
CA HIS A 134 -2.67 -11.16 14.52
C HIS A 134 -1.69 -10.26 15.30
N GLY A 135 -0.45 -10.13 14.82
CA GLY A 135 0.56 -9.28 15.47
C GLY A 135 0.25 -7.79 15.33
N SER A 136 -0.13 -7.34 14.13
CA SER A 136 -0.47 -5.94 13.89
C SER A 136 -1.70 -5.51 14.68
N LEU A 137 -2.73 -6.37 14.78
CA LEU A 137 -3.94 -6.08 15.54
C LEU A 137 -3.66 -6.00 17.05
N SER A 138 -2.72 -6.80 17.55
CA SER A 138 -2.36 -6.80 18.98
C SER A 138 -1.73 -5.51 19.48
N VAL A 139 -1.29 -4.65 18.57
CA VAL A 139 -0.69 -3.32 18.84
C VAL A 139 -1.51 -2.16 18.29
N SER A 140 -2.72 -2.44 17.73
CA SER A 140 -3.68 -1.44 17.22
C SER A 140 -4.58 -0.91 18.33
#